data_28a5222c4d719dfa21adb3ef387d134e
#
_entry.id   28a5222c4d719dfa21adb3ef387d134e
#
_cell.length_a   1.000
_cell.length_b   1.000
_cell.length_c   1.000
_cell.angle_alpha   90.00
_cell.angle_beta   90.00
_cell.angle_gamma   90.00
#
_symmetry.space_group_name_H-M   'P 1'
#
loop_
_entity.id
_entity.type
_entity.pdbx_description
1 polymer ?
#
loop_
_entity_poly.entity_id
_entity_poly.type
_entity_poly.pdbx_seq_one_letter_code
_entity_poly.pdbx_strand_id
1 'polypeptide(L)'
;MPFKTTIARFVAGILLIAATAYGDEVKVMTSGAFTAAYLEIVPEFERATRNTVVTAFGASMGNAPDSIPSRLQRGEPVDVVIVADSALDDLIKQGKVLAGSRVDLVRSSIGIAVRAGAPKPDISSVAALKRALLQAKSIAYSASASGVYVSTELFQRLGIADQVMGKSTRIVSAPVGAAVARGDAEIGFQQISELLPVPGIDYVGPLPPEVQKVTVFSAGIASSSKHPEAARALIRFLASPAVVPAIRKSGLEPVTSEQQNEHHAVQEPGAATQVRRAPREGKDLERNLRGMESRN
;
A
#
# COMPACT_ATOMS: atom_id res chain seq x y z
N MET A 1 28.67 -80.85 -24.59
CA MET A 1 28.93 -79.46 -24.93
C MET A 1 27.87 -78.61 -24.26
N PRO A 2 28.19 -77.84 -23.25
CA PRO A 2 27.22 -76.95 -22.58
C PRO A 2 27.23 -75.55 -23.18
N PHE A 3 26.10 -74.99 -23.51
CA PHE A 3 25.84 -73.65 -23.97
C PHE A 3 26.00 -72.65 -22.77
N LYS A 4 26.91 -71.68 -22.86
CA LYS A 4 27.08 -70.61 -21.90
C LYS A 4 26.17 -69.45 -22.33
N THR A 5 25.13 -69.20 -21.57
CA THR A 5 24.22 -68.07 -21.75
C THR A 5 24.79 -66.84 -21.02
N THR A 6 25.27 -65.84 -21.74
CA THR A 6 25.76 -64.56 -21.19
C THR A 6 24.59 -63.64 -20.98
N ILE A 7 24.23 -63.33 -19.73
CA ILE A 7 23.24 -62.32 -19.36
C ILE A 7 23.92 -60.98 -19.32
N ALA A 8 23.63 -60.14 -20.33
CA ALA A 8 24.01 -58.71 -20.32
C ALA A 8 23.06 -57.92 -19.41
N ARG A 9 23.58 -57.40 -18.29
CA ARG A 9 22.89 -56.49 -17.40
C ARG A 9 22.99 -55.06 -17.98
N PHE A 10 21.90 -54.54 -18.53
CA PHE A 10 21.73 -53.14 -18.86
C PHE A 10 21.48 -52.35 -17.56
N VAL A 11 22.46 -51.57 -17.10
CA VAL A 11 22.29 -50.58 -16.04
C VAL A 11 21.86 -49.31 -16.73
N ALA A 12 20.52 -49.03 -16.73
CA ALA A 12 19.98 -47.74 -17.16
C ALA A 12 20.28 -46.69 -16.03
N GLY A 13 21.32 -45.89 -16.21
CA GLY A 13 21.58 -44.73 -15.37
C GLY A 13 20.54 -43.67 -15.59
N ILE A 14 19.66 -43.44 -14.62
CA ILE A 14 18.76 -42.28 -14.61
C ILE A 14 19.61 -41.08 -14.26
N LEU A 15 19.94 -40.26 -15.24
CA LEU A 15 20.57 -38.92 -15.05
C LEU A 15 19.47 -38.01 -14.50
N LEU A 16 19.42 -37.80 -13.17
CA LEU A 16 18.64 -36.71 -12.57
C LEU A 16 19.31 -35.38 -12.96
N ILE A 17 18.80 -34.75 -14.01
CA ILE A 17 19.14 -33.37 -14.31
C ILE A 17 18.39 -32.54 -13.25
N ALA A 18 19.09 -32.13 -12.21
CA ALA A 18 18.61 -31.10 -11.31
C ALA A 18 18.52 -29.79 -12.13
N ALA A 19 17.36 -29.51 -12.65
CA ALA A 19 17.08 -28.20 -13.19
C ALA A 19 17.26 -27.21 -12.04
N THR A 20 18.37 -26.45 -12.06
CA THR A 20 18.50 -25.26 -11.23
C THR A 20 17.40 -24.31 -11.69
N ALA A 21 16.29 -24.31 -10.98
CA ALA A 21 15.25 -23.31 -11.20
C ALA A 21 15.88 -21.93 -10.89
N TYR A 22 16.24 -21.20 -11.95
CA TYR A 22 16.51 -19.78 -11.84
C TYR A 22 15.20 -19.13 -11.39
N GLY A 23 15.29 -18.25 -10.39
CA GLY A 23 14.14 -17.47 -9.97
C GLY A 23 13.70 -16.51 -11.08
N ASP A 24 12.44 -16.10 -11.03
CA ASP A 24 11.88 -15.13 -11.97
C ASP A 24 12.38 -13.71 -11.67
N GLU A 25 12.42 -12.86 -12.70
CA GLU A 25 12.59 -11.42 -12.56
C GLU A 25 11.20 -10.78 -12.36
N VAL A 26 10.95 -10.22 -11.19
CA VAL A 26 9.69 -9.54 -10.83
C VAL A 26 9.86 -8.03 -10.95
N LYS A 27 9.12 -7.41 -11.85
CA LYS A 27 9.13 -5.96 -12.06
C LYS A 27 8.11 -5.29 -11.16
N VAL A 28 8.54 -4.33 -10.36
CA VAL A 28 7.72 -3.63 -9.38
C VAL A 28 7.71 -2.14 -9.66
N MET A 29 6.54 -1.53 -9.64
CA MET A 29 6.39 -0.07 -9.54
C MET A 29 5.84 0.26 -8.16
N THR A 30 6.58 1.05 -7.37
CA THR A 30 6.18 1.43 -6.02
C THR A 30 6.22 2.92 -5.80
N SER A 31 5.27 3.43 -4.99
CA SER A 31 5.23 4.83 -4.61
C SER A 31 6.05 5.13 -3.36
N GLY A 32 6.37 6.41 -3.17
CA GLY A 32 7.34 6.89 -2.19
C GLY A 32 7.07 6.46 -0.75
N ALA A 33 5.81 6.42 -0.32
CA ALA A 33 5.49 6.14 1.08
C ALA A 33 5.96 4.76 1.56
N PHE A 34 5.98 3.75 0.70
CA PHE A 34 6.43 2.40 1.07
C PHE A 34 7.93 2.19 0.82
N THR A 35 8.61 3.13 0.16
CA THR A 35 10.00 2.96 -0.31
C THR A 35 10.97 2.55 0.78
N ALA A 36 10.96 3.22 1.94
CA ALA A 36 11.95 2.95 3.00
C ALA A 36 11.83 1.51 3.54
N ALA A 37 10.60 1.06 3.85
CA ALA A 37 10.34 -0.31 4.29
C ALA A 37 10.64 -1.31 3.16
N TYR A 38 10.19 -1.03 1.95
CA TYR A 38 10.35 -1.87 0.78
C TYR A 38 11.82 -2.20 0.47
N LEU A 39 12.71 -1.20 0.50
CA LEU A 39 14.14 -1.38 0.26
C LEU A 39 14.84 -2.25 1.34
N GLU A 40 14.32 -2.27 2.56
CA GLU A 40 14.81 -3.15 3.62
C GLU A 40 14.28 -4.58 3.44
N ILE A 41 13.05 -4.74 2.95
CA ILE A 41 12.33 -6.02 2.85
C ILE A 41 12.72 -6.82 1.60
N VAL A 42 12.86 -6.16 0.43
CA VAL A 42 13.07 -6.85 -0.86
C VAL A 42 14.30 -7.78 -0.88
N PRO A 43 15.47 -7.40 -0.33
CA PRO A 43 16.62 -8.29 -0.30
C PRO A 43 16.37 -9.59 0.48
N GLU A 44 15.45 -9.59 1.44
CA GLU A 44 15.07 -10.80 2.19
C GLU A 44 14.20 -11.73 1.32
N PHE A 45 13.26 -11.16 0.57
CA PHE A 45 12.47 -11.91 -0.40
C PHE A 45 13.35 -12.57 -1.47
N GLU A 46 14.28 -11.82 -2.06
CA GLU A 46 15.20 -12.33 -3.08
C GLU A 46 16.04 -13.50 -2.56
N ARG A 47 16.58 -13.38 -1.33
CA ARG A 47 17.33 -14.47 -0.68
C ARG A 47 16.48 -15.71 -0.40
N ALA A 48 15.22 -15.49 0.01
CA ALA A 48 14.31 -16.59 0.37
C ALA A 48 13.78 -17.34 -0.86
N THR A 49 13.58 -16.66 -2.00
CA THR A 49 12.89 -17.23 -3.17
C THR A 49 13.80 -17.46 -4.36
N ARG A 50 14.99 -16.87 -4.39
CA ARG A 50 15.92 -16.76 -5.53
C ARG A 50 15.33 -15.94 -6.71
N ASN A 51 14.18 -15.29 -6.55
CA ASN A 51 13.67 -14.33 -7.51
C ASN A 51 14.49 -13.05 -7.43
N THR A 52 14.57 -12.32 -8.54
CA THR A 52 15.18 -10.99 -8.61
C THR A 52 14.08 -9.95 -8.71
N VAL A 53 14.23 -8.81 -8.06
CA VAL A 53 13.24 -7.73 -8.09
C VAL A 53 13.82 -6.49 -8.75
N VAL A 54 13.22 -6.05 -9.85
CA VAL A 54 13.57 -4.81 -10.55
C VAL A 54 12.53 -3.75 -10.24
N THR A 55 12.94 -2.66 -9.59
CA THR A 55 12.02 -1.66 -9.06
C THR A 55 12.11 -0.33 -9.79
N ALA A 56 10.96 0.21 -10.15
CA ALA A 56 10.77 1.59 -10.58
C ALA A 56 9.97 2.37 -9.53
N PHE A 57 10.41 3.59 -9.24
CA PHE A 57 9.75 4.47 -8.28
C PHE A 57 8.93 5.55 -9.01
N GLY A 58 7.80 5.95 -8.42
CA GLY A 58 6.97 7.01 -8.96
C GLY A 58 5.84 7.41 -8.02
N ALA A 59 5.18 8.54 -8.30
CA ALA A 59 4.01 8.95 -7.53
C ALA A 59 2.83 8.02 -7.79
N SER A 60 2.00 7.75 -6.74
CA SER A 60 0.76 6.97 -6.89
C SER A 60 -0.24 7.62 -7.84
N MET A 61 -0.20 8.95 -7.96
CA MET A 61 -1.19 9.75 -8.68
C MET A 61 -0.51 10.80 -9.54
N GLY A 62 -1.32 11.47 -10.38
CA GLY A 62 -0.89 12.57 -11.22
C GLY A 62 -0.42 12.11 -12.59
N ASN A 63 -0.03 13.09 -13.40
CA ASN A 63 0.34 12.94 -14.81
C ASN A 63 1.82 13.24 -15.09
N ALA A 64 2.65 13.31 -14.04
CA ALA A 64 4.08 13.44 -14.22
C ALA A 64 4.62 12.25 -15.04
N PRO A 65 5.64 12.42 -15.88
CA PRO A 65 6.14 11.35 -16.74
C PRO A 65 6.59 10.11 -15.96
N ASP A 66 7.08 10.28 -14.74
CA ASP A 66 7.55 9.24 -13.82
C ASP A 66 6.46 8.72 -12.86
N SER A 67 5.24 9.28 -12.88
CA SER A 67 4.13 8.74 -12.09
C SER A 67 3.75 7.33 -12.55
N ILE A 68 3.34 6.48 -11.62
CA ILE A 68 2.97 5.10 -11.91
C ILE A 68 1.82 5.02 -12.94
N PRO A 69 0.73 5.83 -12.84
CA PRO A 69 -0.28 5.86 -13.88
C PRO A 69 0.25 6.19 -15.27
N SER A 70 1.16 7.15 -15.38
CA SER A 70 1.76 7.54 -16.67
C SER A 70 2.67 6.45 -17.26
N ARG A 71 3.43 5.74 -16.41
CA ARG A 71 4.24 4.59 -16.82
C ARG A 71 3.38 3.45 -17.35
N LEU A 72 2.31 3.11 -16.63
CA LEU A 72 1.35 2.08 -17.04
C LEU A 72 0.62 2.45 -18.34
N GLN A 73 0.32 3.73 -18.53
CA GLN A 73 -0.29 4.23 -19.77
C GLN A 73 0.64 4.05 -20.99
N ARG A 74 1.94 4.24 -20.80
CA ARG A 74 2.95 3.99 -21.83
C ARG A 74 3.24 2.50 -22.07
N GLY A 75 2.64 1.60 -21.27
CA GLY A 75 2.85 0.16 -21.40
C GLY A 75 4.22 -0.31 -20.87
N GLU A 76 4.83 0.41 -19.93
CA GLU A 76 6.07 -0.05 -19.29
C GLU A 76 5.83 -1.40 -18.60
N PRO A 77 6.72 -2.40 -18.79
CA PRO A 77 6.56 -3.73 -18.21
C PRO A 77 6.55 -3.67 -16.68
N VAL A 78 5.57 -4.33 -16.06
CA VAL A 78 5.43 -4.41 -14.61
C VAL A 78 4.66 -5.67 -14.23
N ASP A 79 4.99 -6.25 -13.08
CA ASP A 79 4.30 -7.40 -12.50
C ASP A 79 3.51 -7.00 -11.26
N VAL A 80 4.07 -6.12 -10.41
CA VAL A 80 3.43 -5.64 -9.18
C VAL A 80 3.41 -4.13 -9.15
N VAL A 81 2.27 -3.54 -8.80
CA VAL A 81 2.16 -2.11 -8.48
C VAL A 81 1.83 -1.94 -7.00
N ILE A 82 2.47 -0.97 -6.33
CA ILE A 82 2.25 -0.61 -4.93
C ILE A 82 1.99 0.89 -4.86
N VAL A 83 0.72 1.26 -4.63
CA VAL A 83 0.25 2.65 -4.71
C VAL A 83 -0.77 2.92 -3.60
N ALA A 84 -1.17 4.18 -3.45
CA ALA A 84 -2.30 4.52 -2.59
C ALA A 84 -3.57 3.78 -3.04
N ASP A 85 -4.39 3.35 -2.10
CA ASP A 85 -5.60 2.53 -2.27
C ASP A 85 -6.53 3.06 -3.37
N SER A 86 -6.86 4.34 -3.33
CA SER A 86 -7.71 4.98 -4.33
C SER A 86 -7.10 4.94 -5.74
N ALA A 87 -5.78 5.07 -5.86
CA ALA A 87 -5.09 4.94 -7.14
C ALA A 87 -5.11 3.49 -7.64
N LEU A 88 -4.98 2.51 -6.74
CA LEU A 88 -5.08 1.10 -7.11
C LEU A 88 -6.49 0.76 -7.60
N ASP A 89 -7.53 1.27 -6.93
CA ASP A 89 -8.93 1.09 -7.35
C ASP A 89 -9.18 1.63 -8.75
N ASP A 90 -8.61 2.80 -9.07
CA ASP A 90 -8.71 3.38 -10.40
C ASP A 90 -7.96 2.54 -11.45
N LEU A 91 -6.80 1.99 -11.11
CA LEU A 91 -6.06 1.08 -12.00
C LEU A 91 -6.81 -0.24 -12.24
N ILE A 92 -7.50 -0.77 -11.22
CA ILE A 92 -8.37 -1.95 -11.36
C ILE A 92 -9.55 -1.64 -12.29
N LYS A 93 -10.24 -0.51 -12.08
CA LYS A 93 -11.35 -0.06 -12.95
C LYS A 93 -10.92 0.12 -14.42
N GLN A 94 -9.68 0.57 -14.63
CA GLN A 94 -9.08 0.72 -15.96
C GLN A 94 -8.59 -0.61 -16.57
N GLY A 95 -8.69 -1.73 -15.85
CA GLY A 95 -8.20 -3.04 -16.29
C GLY A 95 -6.67 -3.14 -16.35
N LYS A 96 -5.93 -2.23 -15.69
CA LYS A 96 -4.47 -2.25 -15.62
C LYS A 96 -3.94 -3.16 -14.52
N VAL A 97 -4.75 -3.43 -13.51
CA VAL A 97 -4.47 -4.33 -12.38
C VAL A 97 -5.58 -5.38 -12.31
N LEU A 98 -5.22 -6.62 -12.03
CA LEU A 98 -6.15 -7.74 -11.91
C LEU A 98 -7.10 -7.51 -10.72
N ALA A 99 -8.40 -7.55 -10.98
CA ALA A 99 -9.39 -7.58 -9.93
C ALA A 99 -9.15 -8.80 -9.01
N GLY A 100 -9.31 -8.60 -7.70
CA GLY A 100 -9.06 -9.66 -6.70
C GLY A 100 -7.58 -9.93 -6.38
N SER A 101 -6.63 -9.20 -6.99
CA SER A 101 -5.21 -9.27 -6.61
C SER A 101 -4.79 -8.23 -5.58
N ARG A 102 -5.69 -7.33 -5.17
CA ARG A 102 -5.42 -6.29 -4.18
C ARG A 102 -5.09 -6.89 -2.82
N VAL A 103 -4.02 -6.40 -2.21
CA VAL A 103 -3.64 -6.65 -0.82
C VAL A 103 -3.23 -5.33 -0.20
N ASP A 104 -3.88 -4.95 0.88
CA ASP A 104 -3.53 -3.76 1.64
C ASP A 104 -2.31 -4.08 2.51
N LEU A 105 -1.24 -3.30 2.36
CA LEU A 105 0.04 -3.57 3.00
C LEU A 105 0.26 -2.72 4.26
N VAL A 106 0.11 -1.41 4.13
CA VAL A 106 0.47 -0.46 5.18
C VAL A 106 -0.47 0.74 5.22
N ARG A 107 -0.50 1.38 6.39
CA ARG A 107 -1.18 2.65 6.63
C ARG A 107 -0.12 3.72 6.84
N SER A 108 -0.31 4.87 6.24
CA SER A 108 0.62 6.00 6.30
C SER A 108 -0.11 7.28 6.67
N SER A 109 0.42 8.00 7.66
CA SER A 109 -0.06 9.30 8.10
C SER A 109 0.74 10.42 7.47
N ILE A 110 0.12 11.60 7.35
CA ILE A 110 0.78 12.81 6.86
C ILE A 110 1.50 13.49 8.01
N GLY A 111 2.72 13.92 7.77
CA GLY A 111 3.53 14.69 8.70
C GLY A 111 3.98 16.02 8.14
N ILE A 112 4.57 16.79 9.03
CA ILE A 112 5.14 18.10 8.75
C ILE A 112 6.63 18.06 9.04
N ALA A 113 7.41 18.72 8.18
CA ALA A 113 8.82 18.95 8.36
C ALA A 113 9.17 20.43 8.13
N VAL A 114 10.22 20.86 8.78
CA VAL A 114 10.90 22.14 8.58
C VAL A 114 12.38 21.88 8.27
N ARG A 115 13.12 22.88 7.82
CA ARG A 115 14.57 22.77 7.63
C ARG A 115 15.25 22.47 8.97
N ALA A 116 16.28 21.64 8.95
CA ALA A 116 17.04 21.30 10.14
C ALA A 116 17.56 22.56 10.87
N GLY A 117 17.34 22.61 12.19
CA GLY A 117 17.67 23.74 13.02
C GLY A 117 16.71 24.95 12.94
N ALA A 118 15.70 24.93 12.08
CA ALA A 118 14.66 25.96 12.06
C ALA A 118 13.68 25.75 13.24
N PRO A 119 13.06 26.85 13.75
CA PRO A 119 12.03 26.73 14.78
C PRO A 119 10.90 25.82 14.33
N LYS A 120 10.57 24.82 15.17
CA LYS A 120 9.43 23.95 14.93
C LYS A 120 8.13 24.67 15.25
N PRO A 121 7.18 24.79 14.32
CA PRO A 121 5.89 25.38 14.61
C PRO A 121 5.08 24.51 15.58
N ASP A 122 4.24 25.14 16.39
CA ASP A 122 3.24 24.43 17.19
C ASP A 122 2.12 23.89 16.27
N ILE A 123 1.97 22.58 16.25
CA ILE A 123 0.94 21.86 15.49
C ILE A 123 0.11 20.94 16.40
N SER A 124 0.15 21.16 17.71
CA SER A 124 -0.49 20.30 18.72
C SER A 124 -2.02 20.27 18.66
N SER A 125 -2.62 21.18 17.93
CA SER A 125 -4.07 21.25 17.71
C SER A 125 -4.39 21.84 16.34
N VAL A 126 -5.62 21.66 15.88
CA VAL A 126 -6.11 22.26 14.62
C VAL A 126 -5.93 23.78 14.60
N ALA A 127 -6.20 24.45 15.73
CA ALA A 127 -6.02 25.88 15.85
C ALA A 127 -4.55 26.31 15.79
N ALA A 128 -3.65 25.53 16.41
CA ALA A 128 -2.21 25.78 16.36
C ALA A 128 -1.66 25.56 14.94
N LEU A 129 -2.03 24.45 14.29
CA LEU A 129 -1.68 24.16 12.89
C LEU A 129 -2.14 25.30 11.96
N LYS A 130 -3.40 25.75 12.10
CA LYS A 130 -3.93 26.87 11.33
C LYS A 130 -3.07 28.13 11.48
N ARG A 131 -2.72 28.51 12.71
CA ARG A 131 -1.86 29.68 12.97
C ARG A 131 -0.47 29.50 12.33
N ALA A 132 0.14 28.34 12.49
CA ALA A 132 1.45 28.04 11.92
C ALA A 132 1.45 28.19 10.38
N LEU A 133 0.43 27.67 9.71
CA LEU A 133 0.31 27.77 8.25
C LEU A 133 0.04 29.20 7.77
N LEU A 134 -0.74 29.99 8.51
CA LEU A 134 -0.97 31.38 8.18
C LEU A 134 0.30 32.23 8.31
N GLN A 135 1.16 31.94 9.32
CA GLN A 135 2.40 32.64 9.59
C GLN A 135 3.55 32.23 8.66
N ALA A 136 3.55 30.98 8.19
CA ALA A 136 4.59 30.48 7.29
C ALA A 136 4.70 31.33 6.02
N LYS A 137 5.94 31.58 5.57
CA LYS A 137 6.22 32.35 4.35
C LYS A 137 6.01 31.52 3.10
N SER A 138 6.28 30.22 3.19
CA SER A 138 6.16 29.28 2.08
C SER A 138 5.82 27.87 2.56
N ILE A 139 5.03 27.15 1.78
CA ILE A 139 4.55 25.80 2.06
C ILE A 139 4.84 24.93 0.86
N ALA A 140 5.28 23.68 1.09
CA ALA A 140 5.44 22.68 0.04
C ALA A 140 4.58 21.46 0.34
N TYR A 141 4.02 20.85 -0.70
CA TYR A 141 3.31 19.58 -0.62
C TYR A 141 3.55 18.73 -1.88
N SER A 142 3.39 17.41 -1.77
CA SER A 142 3.68 16.49 -2.88
C SER A 142 2.61 16.56 -3.98
N ALA A 143 2.96 16.08 -5.18
CA ALA A 143 1.98 15.86 -6.25
C ALA A 143 1.22 14.52 -6.10
N SER A 144 1.47 13.75 -5.04
CA SER A 144 0.86 12.46 -4.76
C SER A 144 -0.26 12.56 -3.69
N ALA A 145 -0.70 11.42 -3.16
CA ALA A 145 -1.88 11.31 -2.29
C ALA A 145 -1.92 12.31 -1.12
N SER A 146 -0.81 12.47 -0.38
CA SER A 146 -0.76 13.43 0.74
C SER A 146 -0.94 14.88 0.28
N GLY A 147 -0.33 15.26 -0.83
CA GLY A 147 -0.43 16.62 -1.33
C GLY A 147 -1.77 16.93 -1.96
N VAL A 148 -2.42 15.95 -2.59
CA VAL A 148 -3.81 16.08 -3.05
C VAL A 148 -4.70 16.42 -1.85
N TYR A 149 -4.64 15.62 -0.77
CA TYR A 149 -5.40 15.90 0.44
C TYR A 149 -5.11 17.29 1.02
N VAL A 150 -3.82 17.66 1.14
CA VAL A 150 -3.42 18.96 1.71
C VAL A 150 -4.02 20.12 0.92
N SER A 151 -3.94 20.08 -0.41
CA SER A 151 -4.35 21.18 -1.27
C SER A 151 -5.86 21.25 -1.52
N THR A 152 -6.55 20.12 -1.58
CA THR A 152 -7.97 20.07 -1.93
C THR A 152 -8.91 19.98 -0.72
N GLU A 153 -8.42 19.43 0.41
CA GLU A 153 -9.26 19.20 1.58
C GLU A 153 -8.75 19.93 2.82
N LEU A 154 -7.48 19.72 3.23
CA LEU A 154 -6.97 20.26 4.50
C LEU A 154 -7.09 21.77 4.58
N PHE A 155 -6.63 22.49 3.57
CA PHE A 155 -6.67 23.96 3.57
C PHE A 155 -8.11 24.49 3.59
N GLN A 156 -9.04 23.80 2.95
CA GLN A 156 -10.47 24.12 3.01
C GLN A 156 -11.07 23.86 4.40
N ARG A 157 -10.78 22.68 4.98
CA ARG A 157 -11.23 22.32 6.34
C ARG A 157 -10.73 23.30 7.41
N LEU A 158 -9.52 23.85 7.22
CA LEU A 158 -8.95 24.88 8.10
C LEU A 158 -9.51 26.28 7.81
N GLY A 159 -10.23 26.46 6.69
CA GLY A 159 -10.74 27.78 6.27
C GLY A 159 -9.65 28.78 5.95
N ILE A 160 -8.54 28.34 5.32
CA ILE A 160 -7.38 29.17 4.98
C ILE A 160 -6.91 29.04 3.53
N ALA A 161 -7.64 28.31 2.70
CA ALA A 161 -7.19 28.00 1.34
C ALA A 161 -6.76 29.25 0.55
N ASP A 162 -7.57 30.31 0.57
CA ASP A 162 -7.27 31.55 -0.16
C ASP A 162 -6.02 32.28 0.35
N GLN A 163 -5.71 32.13 1.65
CA GLN A 163 -4.55 32.79 2.26
C GLN A 163 -3.23 32.02 2.06
N VAL A 164 -3.29 30.70 1.85
CA VAL A 164 -2.09 29.86 1.79
C VAL A 164 -1.77 29.34 0.39
N MET A 165 -2.73 29.23 -0.51
CA MET A 165 -2.50 28.70 -1.86
C MET A 165 -1.46 29.51 -2.64
N GLY A 166 -1.48 30.85 -2.53
CA GLY A 166 -0.52 31.73 -3.21
C GLY A 166 0.92 31.62 -2.75
N LYS A 167 1.16 31.02 -1.57
CA LYS A 167 2.49 30.75 -1.01
C LYS A 167 2.80 29.25 -0.90
N SER A 168 2.00 28.41 -1.53
CA SER A 168 2.13 26.96 -1.51
C SER A 168 2.62 26.43 -2.86
N THR A 169 3.64 25.57 -2.84
CA THR A 169 4.25 24.97 -4.02
C THR A 169 4.03 23.48 -4.04
N ARG A 170 3.50 23.00 -5.16
CA ARG A 170 3.35 21.57 -5.44
C ARG A 170 4.67 21.01 -5.98
N ILE A 171 5.27 20.08 -5.26
CA ILE A 171 6.51 19.41 -5.64
C ILE A 171 6.16 18.17 -6.48
N VAL A 172 6.73 18.12 -7.69
CA VAL A 172 6.54 17.03 -8.65
C VAL A 172 7.85 16.27 -8.78
N SER A 173 7.80 14.95 -8.83
CA SER A 173 8.96 14.05 -9.10
C SER A 173 10.15 14.18 -8.13
N ALA A 174 9.97 14.82 -6.98
CA ALA A 174 11.00 14.95 -5.95
C ALA A 174 10.38 14.83 -4.54
N PRO A 175 11.15 14.39 -3.54
CA PRO A 175 10.71 14.45 -2.14
C PRO A 175 10.49 15.90 -1.68
N VAL A 176 9.37 16.16 -1.01
CA VAL A 176 9.10 17.48 -0.41
C VAL A 176 10.15 17.86 0.62
N GLY A 177 10.60 16.88 1.42
CA GLY A 177 11.67 17.09 2.40
C GLY A 177 12.96 17.63 1.77
N ALA A 178 13.29 17.25 0.54
CA ALA A 178 14.46 17.79 -0.16
C ALA A 178 14.31 19.28 -0.51
N ALA A 179 13.10 19.71 -0.90
CA ALA A 179 12.81 21.15 -1.12
C ALA A 179 12.90 21.96 0.19
N VAL A 180 12.38 21.39 1.29
CA VAL A 180 12.48 22.00 2.63
C VAL A 180 13.95 22.08 3.08
N ALA A 181 14.75 21.04 2.89
CA ALA A 181 16.17 21.01 3.25
C ALA A 181 16.99 22.11 2.54
N ARG A 182 16.67 22.36 1.26
CA ARG A 182 17.30 23.46 0.49
C ARG A 182 16.81 24.86 0.90
N GLY A 183 15.69 24.95 1.63
CA GLY A 183 15.05 26.21 2.00
C GLY A 183 14.10 26.77 0.93
N ASP A 184 13.69 25.95 -0.06
CA ASP A 184 12.71 26.32 -1.08
C ASP A 184 11.31 26.49 -0.45
N ALA A 185 11.06 25.85 0.70
CA ALA A 185 9.86 25.99 1.50
C ALA A 185 10.18 25.96 2.99
N GLU A 186 9.43 26.74 3.78
CA GLU A 186 9.55 26.80 5.23
C GLU A 186 8.89 25.60 5.90
N ILE A 187 7.72 25.19 5.41
CA ILE A 187 6.97 24.04 5.90
C ILE A 187 6.72 23.07 4.75
N GLY A 188 6.98 21.79 4.98
CA GLY A 188 6.70 20.72 4.02
C GLY A 188 5.74 19.67 4.55
N PHE A 189 4.79 19.24 3.70
CA PHE A 189 3.84 18.16 3.97
C PHE A 189 4.12 16.96 3.08
N GLN A 190 4.32 15.80 3.69
CA GLN A 190 4.44 14.53 2.97
C GLN A 190 4.04 13.38 3.89
N GLN A 191 3.98 12.14 3.38
CA GLN A 191 3.85 10.97 4.22
C GLN A 191 5.03 10.91 5.21
N ILE A 192 4.78 10.53 6.47
CA ILE A 192 5.82 10.49 7.51
C ILE A 192 7.00 9.63 7.06
N SER A 193 6.73 8.48 6.47
CA SER A 193 7.74 7.55 5.96
C SER A 193 8.64 8.11 4.85
N GLU A 194 8.16 9.13 4.15
CA GLU A 194 8.96 9.84 3.14
C GLU A 194 9.76 11.00 3.72
N LEU A 195 9.34 11.56 4.87
CA LEU A 195 10.07 12.63 5.55
C LEU A 195 11.23 12.09 6.39
N LEU A 196 10.99 11.02 7.15
CA LEU A 196 11.97 10.50 8.12
C LEU A 196 13.36 10.21 7.53
N PRO A 197 13.53 9.68 6.32
CA PRO A 197 14.85 9.36 5.76
C PRO A 197 15.56 10.58 5.14
N VAL A 198 14.91 11.75 5.04
CA VAL A 198 15.48 12.90 4.32
C VAL A 198 16.46 13.66 5.23
N PRO A 199 17.74 13.79 4.84
CA PRO A 199 18.69 14.59 5.59
C PRO A 199 18.40 16.10 5.43
N GLY A 200 18.77 16.88 6.43
CA GLY A 200 18.66 18.34 6.39
C GLY A 200 17.26 18.89 6.72
N ILE A 201 16.38 18.06 7.24
CA ILE A 201 15.08 18.47 7.80
C ILE A 201 14.94 18.02 9.24
N ASP A 202 14.07 18.71 9.97
CA ASP A 202 13.56 18.28 11.26
C ASP A 202 12.09 17.90 11.09
N TYR A 203 11.77 16.65 11.40
CA TYR A 203 10.39 16.20 11.51
C TYR A 203 9.73 16.89 12.71
N VAL A 204 8.60 17.55 12.48
CA VAL A 204 7.85 18.29 13.50
C VAL A 204 6.86 17.37 14.21
N GLY A 205 6.09 16.62 13.45
CA GLY A 205 5.06 15.71 13.96
C GLY A 205 4.01 15.36 12.92
N PRO A 206 3.05 14.48 13.28
CA PRO A 206 1.87 14.19 12.47
C PRO A 206 0.89 15.37 12.48
N LEU A 207 -0.03 15.42 11.54
CA LEU A 207 -1.18 16.33 11.63
C LEU A 207 -2.03 16.01 12.88
N PRO A 208 -2.72 17.01 13.46
CA PRO A 208 -3.71 16.76 14.51
C PRO A 208 -4.73 15.69 14.07
N PRO A 209 -5.17 14.79 14.98
CA PRO A 209 -6.03 13.66 14.61
C PRO A 209 -7.31 14.05 13.87
N GLU A 210 -7.89 15.19 14.22
CA GLU A 210 -9.13 15.69 13.64
C GLU A 210 -9.02 16.06 12.16
N VAL A 211 -7.79 16.34 11.71
CA VAL A 211 -7.48 16.71 10.31
C VAL A 211 -6.43 15.79 9.70
N GLN A 212 -6.11 14.68 10.34
CA GLN A 212 -5.22 13.67 9.78
C GLN A 212 -5.92 12.90 8.67
N LYS A 213 -5.17 12.60 7.62
CA LYS A 213 -5.57 11.64 6.59
C LYS A 213 -4.60 10.46 6.64
N VAL A 214 -5.13 9.30 6.97
CA VAL A 214 -4.40 8.05 6.86
C VAL A 214 -4.65 7.49 5.45
N THR A 215 -3.58 7.24 4.72
CA THR A 215 -3.63 6.62 3.39
C THR A 215 -3.21 5.16 3.54
N VAL A 216 -4.01 4.25 2.99
CA VAL A 216 -3.63 2.85 2.84
C VAL A 216 -2.80 2.72 1.56
N PHE A 217 -1.68 2.00 1.63
CA PHE A 217 -0.91 1.62 0.45
C PHE A 217 -1.11 0.15 0.18
N SER A 218 -1.53 -0.14 -1.03
CA SER A 218 -1.98 -1.46 -1.45
C SER A 218 -1.16 -1.94 -2.63
N ALA A 219 -0.92 -3.25 -2.69
CA ALA A 219 -0.30 -3.92 -3.82
C ALA A 219 -1.36 -4.59 -4.70
N GLY A 220 -1.06 -4.69 -5.99
CA GLY A 220 -1.85 -5.45 -6.94
C GLY A 220 -1.00 -5.99 -8.07
N ILE A 221 -1.45 -7.07 -8.72
CA ILE A 221 -0.78 -7.70 -9.85
C ILE A 221 -1.22 -6.98 -11.14
N ALA A 222 -0.27 -6.51 -11.92
CA ALA A 222 -0.56 -5.89 -13.20
C ALA A 222 -1.21 -6.89 -14.16
N SER A 223 -2.22 -6.46 -14.91
CA SER A 223 -2.90 -7.32 -15.91
C SER A 223 -1.97 -7.77 -17.04
N SER A 224 -0.86 -7.05 -17.26
CA SER A 224 0.18 -7.37 -18.23
C SER A 224 1.32 -8.24 -17.66
N SER A 225 1.24 -8.64 -16.39
CA SER A 225 2.28 -9.44 -15.73
C SER A 225 2.57 -10.73 -16.50
N LYS A 226 3.84 -11.03 -16.70
CA LYS A 226 4.32 -12.29 -17.26
C LYS A 226 4.73 -13.31 -16.19
N HIS A 227 4.84 -12.86 -14.93
CA HIS A 227 5.26 -13.66 -13.78
C HIS A 227 4.24 -13.58 -12.62
N PRO A 228 2.94 -13.89 -12.85
CA PRO A 228 1.89 -13.66 -11.85
C PRO A 228 2.08 -14.48 -10.57
N GLU A 229 2.69 -15.65 -10.64
CA GLU A 229 2.94 -16.47 -9.43
C GLU A 229 4.07 -15.88 -8.58
N ALA A 230 5.15 -15.41 -9.20
CA ALA A 230 6.23 -14.72 -8.50
C ALA A 230 5.76 -13.37 -7.93
N ALA A 231 4.92 -12.63 -8.67
CA ALA A 231 4.25 -11.43 -8.21
C ALA A 231 3.38 -11.69 -6.96
N ARG A 232 2.58 -12.77 -6.98
CA ARG A 232 1.75 -13.20 -5.84
C ARG A 232 2.61 -13.58 -4.64
N ALA A 233 3.74 -14.26 -4.87
CA ALA A 233 4.68 -14.62 -3.81
C ALA A 233 5.29 -13.39 -3.15
N LEU A 234 5.67 -12.38 -3.94
CA LEU A 234 6.19 -11.11 -3.42
C LEU A 234 5.12 -10.37 -2.59
N ILE A 235 3.90 -10.24 -3.10
CA ILE A 235 2.82 -9.56 -2.37
C ILE A 235 2.53 -10.26 -1.03
N ARG A 236 2.47 -11.60 -1.00
CA ARG A 236 2.30 -12.36 0.25
C ARG A 236 3.45 -12.13 1.22
N PHE A 237 4.69 -12.04 0.72
CA PHE A 237 5.85 -11.76 1.56
C PHE A 237 5.76 -10.36 2.18
N LEU A 238 5.43 -9.34 1.37
CA LEU A 238 5.26 -7.95 1.81
C LEU A 238 4.12 -7.76 2.83
N ALA A 239 3.13 -8.66 2.83
CA ALA A 239 2.02 -8.67 3.79
C ALA A 239 2.26 -9.59 4.99
N SER A 240 3.41 -10.25 5.08
CA SER A 240 3.69 -11.24 6.13
C SER A 240 4.06 -10.61 7.47
N PRO A 241 3.87 -11.30 8.60
CA PRO A 241 4.33 -10.81 9.91
C PRO A 241 5.84 -10.57 10.00
N ALA A 242 6.64 -11.23 9.18
CA ALA A 242 8.10 -11.11 9.20
C ALA A 242 8.58 -9.68 8.87
N VAL A 243 7.82 -8.94 8.05
CA VAL A 243 8.21 -7.59 7.59
C VAL A 243 7.72 -6.46 8.52
N VAL A 244 6.92 -6.76 9.54
CA VAL A 244 6.36 -5.77 10.47
C VAL A 244 7.41 -4.88 11.13
N PRO A 245 8.59 -5.39 11.57
CA PRO A 245 9.63 -4.53 12.15
C PRO A 245 10.13 -3.45 11.16
N ALA A 246 10.38 -3.80 9.90
CA ALA A 246 10.83 -2.85 8.87
C ALA A 246 9.74 -1.81 8.55
N ILE A 247 8.47 -2.23 8.49
CA ILE A 247 7.33 -1.33 8.31
C ILE A 247 7.28 -0.29 9.43
N ARG A 248 7.29 -0.71 10.69
CA ARG A 248 7.22 0.20 11.84
C ARG A 248 8.42 1.13 11.94
N LYS A 249 9.62 0.63 11.67
CA LYS A 249 10.85 1.42 11.65
C LYS A 249 10.80 2.57 10.64
N SER A 250 10.09 2.37 9.52
CA SER A 250 9.91 3.40 8.50
C SER A 250 8.84 4.45 8.82
N GLY A 251 8.16 4.36 9.98
CA GLY A 251 7.07 5.26 10.36
C GLY A 251 5.71 4.88 9.75
N LEU A 252 5.59 3.66 9.25
CA LEU A 252 4.34 3.09 8.74
C LEU A 252 3.69 2.16 9.78
N GLU A 253 2.40 1.92 9.62
CA GLU A 253 1.65 0.93 10.38
C GLU A 253 1.27 -0.25 9.46
N PRO A 254 1.51 -1.51 9.85
CA PRO A 254 1.04 -2.65 9.07
C PRO A 254 -0.50 -2.72 9.08
N VAL A 255 -1.09 -3.14 7.97
CA VAL A 255 -2.53 -3.47 7.94
C VAL A 255 -2.73 -4.83 8.60
N THR A 256 -3.65 -4.91 9.56
CA THR A 256 -3.99 -6.17 10.23
C THR A 256 -5.00 -6.98 9.41
N SER A 257 -5.06 -8.30 9.67
CA SER A 257 -6.00 -9.19 8.98
C SER A 257 -7.47 -8.77 9.19
N GLU A 258 -7.81 -8.20 10.33
CA GLU A 258 -9.15 -7.67 10.60
C GLU A 258 -9.47 -6.47 9.70
N GLN A 259 -8.53 -5.55 9.56
CA GLN A 259 -8.68 -4.37 8.69
C GLN A 259 -8.74 -4.74 7.20
N GLN A 260 -8.04 -5.79 6.78
CA GLN A 260 -8.16 -6.32 5.41
C GLN A 260 -9.57 -6.84 5.13
N ASN A 261 -10.17 -7.55 6.07
CA ASN A 261 -11.52 -8.10 5.95
C ASN A 261 -12.60 -7.02 5.91
N GLU A 262 -12.46 -5.96 6.71
CA GLU A 262 -13.39 -4.82 6.73
C GLU A 262 -13.39 -4.08 5.38
N HIS A 263 -12.22 -3.88 4.78
CA HIS A 263 -12.09 -3.20 3.49
C HIS A 263 -12.71 -4.00 2.33
N HIS A 264 -12.56 -5.34 2.34
CA HIS A 264 -13.19 -6.22 1.37
C HIS A 264 -14.72 -6.27 1.53
N ALA A 265 -15.23 -6.26 2.75
CA ALA A 265 -16.67 -6.28 3.02
C ALA A 265 -17.39 -5.00 2.55
N VAL A 266 -16.72 -3.86 2.58
CA VAL A 266 -17.27 -2.56 2.10
C VAL A 266 -17.29 -2.49 0.56
N GLN A 267 -16.38 -3.17 -0.12
CA GLN A 267 -16.30 -3.16 -1.59
C GLN A 267 -17.21 -4.20 -2.27
N GLU A 268 -17.69 -5.23 -1.53
CA GLU A 268 -18.67 -6.21 -2.02
C GLU A 268 -19.96 -6.18 -1.18
N PRO A 269 -20.85 -5.20 -1.35
CA PRO A 269 -22.10 -5.14 -0.58
C PRO A 269 -23.08 -6.29 -0.84
N GLY A 270 -22.76 -7.22 -1.76
CA GLY A 270 -23.61 -8.36 -2.14
C GLY A 270 -23.28 -9.70 -1.47
N ALA A 271 -22.11 -9.90 -0.89
CA ALA A 271 -21.70 -11.21 -0.36
C ALA A 271 -22.10 -11.49 1.10
N ALA A 272 -22.43 -10.46 1.88
CA ALA A 272 -22.72 -10.59 3.32
C ALA A 272 -24.12 -11.09 3.67
N THR A 273 -25.02 -11.30 2.72
CA THR A 273 -26.44 -11.63 3.01
C THR A 273 -26.76 -13.14 2.94
N GLN A 274 -25.81 -14.02 2.65
CA GLN A 274 -26.09 -15.48 2.53
C GLN A 274 -25.62 -16.35 3.69
N VAL A 275 -25.03 -15.82 4.74
CA VAL A 275 -24.67 -16.63 5.91
C VAL A 275 -25.44 -16.16 7.12
N ARG A 276 -26.67 -16.62 7.31
CA ARG A 276 -27.40 -17.00 8.54
C ARG A 276 -28.92 -16.98 8.34
N ARG A 277 -29.42 -18.00 7.67
CA ARG A 277 -30.74 -18.54 8.00
C ARG A 277 -30.56 -20.02 8.34
N ALA A 278 -30.24 -20.27 9.61
CA ALA A 278 -30.52 -21.59 10.21
C ALA A 278 -32.04 -21.75 10.34
N PRO A 279 -32.62 -22.93 10.08
CA PRO A 279 -34.04 -23.14 10.22
C PRO A 279 -34.43 -23.04 11.71
N ARG A 280 -35.42 -22.22 12.01
CA ARG A 280 -36.12 -22.27 13.30
C ARG A 280 -37.03 -23.49 13.27
N GLU A 281 -36.53 -24.66 13.64
CA GLU A 281 -37.35 -25.77 14.09
C GLU A 281 -37.65 -25.58 15.59
N GLY A 282 -38.91 -25.62 15.92
CA GLY A 282 -39.36 -25.80 17.32
C GLY A 282 -40.29 -24.77 17.86
N LYS A 283 -41.49 -24.60 17.27
CA LYS A 283 -42.66 -24.02 18.01
C LYS A 283 -44.04 -24.45 17.49
N ASP A 284 -44.17 -25.53 16.76
CA ASP A 284 -45.48 -26.05 16.33
C ASP A 284 -45.93 -27.32 17.07
N LEU A 285 -45.27 -27.71 18.17
CA LEU A 285 -45.67 -28.89 18.94
C LEU A 285 -46.58 -28.60 20.15
N GLU A 286 -46.79 -27.35 20.53
CA GLU A 286 -47.67 -27.01 21.71
C GLU A 286 -49.09 -26.58 21.33
N ARG A 287 -49.44 -26.47 20.07
CA ARG A 287 -50.79 -26.05 19.64
C ARG A 287 -51.78 -27.20 19.40
N ASN A 288 -51.28 -28.45 19.32
CA ASN A 288 -52.14 -29.63 19.05
C ASN A 288 -52.59 -30.40 20.32
N LEU A 289 -52.20 -30.01 21.53
CA LEU A 289 -52.60 -30.68 22.77
C LEU A 289 -53.69 -29.97 23.57
N ARG A 290 -54.16 -28.79 23.15
CA ARG A 290 -55.27 -28.06 23.83
C ARG A 290 -56.63 -28.18 23.13
N GLY A 291 -56.74 -29.01 22.08
CA GLY A 291 -57.98 -29.22 21.32
C GLY A 291 -58.76 -30.46 21.64
N MET A 292 -58.34 -31.29 22.62
CA MET A 292 -58.98 -32.59 22.92
C MET A 292 -59.60 -32.75 24.32
N GLU A 293 -59.72 -31.67 25.10
CA GLU A 293 -60.34 -31.73 26.45
C GLU A 293 -61.61 -30.88 26.61
N SER A 294 -62.42 -30.74 25.56
CA SER A 294 -63.77 -30.20 25.73
C SER A 294 -64.78 -30.86 24.83
N ARG A 295 -64.98 -32.17 25.01
CA ARG A 295 -66.24 -32.87 24.67
C ARG A 295 -66.30 -34.16 25.47
N ASN A 296 -66.90 -34.01 26.70
CA ASN A 296 -67.84 -34.91 27.33
C ASN A 296 -68.50 -34.16 28.46
#